data_ba049a08c72ca730e2af43d5ca690100
#
_entry.id   ba049a08c72ca730e2af43d5ca690100
#
_cell.length_a   1.000
_cell.length_b   1.000
_cell.length_c   1.000
_cell.angle_alpha   90.00
_cell.angle_beta   90.00
_cell.angle_gamma   90.00
#
_symmetry.space_group_name_H-M   'P 1'
#
loop_
_entity.id
_entity.type
_entity.pdbx_description
1 polymer ?
#
loop_
_entity_poly.entity_id
_entity_poly.type
_entity_poly.pdbx_seq_one_letter_code
_entity_poly.pdbx_strand_id
1 'polypeptide(L)'
;YGLNLEQTKSKMDHIVDAIKRKSTDMNYETRTYMNNNVVNIYVFDTRKILQVQIILRLYETLTHVLVGFDVDCCCVGFDGKYIVTTQRGFKSLKYRINVASIHRRSPSYENRLIKYSLRGFDVITDFEYEKKYNKMFFMSSNNNGFTRLLEQELINNGQLKNVVFSNTLRLRQTSS
;
A
#
# COMPACT_ATOMS: atom_id res chain seq x y z
N TYR A 1 -17.33 -4.36 5.08
CA TYR A 1 -18.15 -4.68 3.92
C TYR A 1 -19.53 -5.20 4.35
N GLY A 2 -20.51 -5.16 3.45
CA GLY A 2 -21.87 -5.67 3.72
C GLY A 2 -22.66 -4.86 4.76
N LEU A 3 -22.25 -3.65 5.09
CA LEU A 3 -22.91 -2.77 6.05
C LEU A 3 -23.55 -1.58 5.33
N ASN A 4 -24.70 -1.12 5.82
CA ASN A 4 -25.26 0.16 5.43
C ASN A 4 -24.53 1.33 6.15
N LEU A 5 -24.87 2.58 5.81
CA LEU A 5 -24.18 3.76 6.34
C LEU A 5 -24.29 3.89 7.87
N GLU A 6 -25.47 3.62 8.43
CA GLU A 6 -25.69 3.71 9.86
C GLU A 6 -24.93 2.64 10.65
N GLN A 7 -25.01 1.40 10.20
CA GLN A 7 -24.25 0.28 10.73
C GLN A 7 -22.73 0.54 10.66
N THR A 8 -22.28 1.14 9.56
CA THR A 8 -20.86 1.48 9.36
C THR A 8 -20.40 2.52 10.37
N LYS A 9 -21.19 3.58 10.60
CA LYS A 9 -20.90 4.61 11.60
C LYS A 9 -20.80 4.00 13.00
N SER A 10 -21.81 3.25 13.40
CA SER A 10 -21.84 2.55 14.69
C SER A 10 -20.62 1.62 14.87
N LYS A 11 -20.26 0.86 13.83
CA LYS A 11 -19.09 -0.03 13.85
C LYS A 11 -17.78 0.74 13.95
N MET A 12 -17.66 1.85 13.24
CA MET A 12 -16.48 2.72 13.31
C MET A 12 -16.30 3.29 14.72
N ASP A 13 -17.37 3.85 15.31
CA ASP A 13 -17.34 4.39 16.66
C ASP A 13 -16.95 3.31 17.68
N HIS A 14 -17.54 2.12 17.56
CA HIS A 14 -17.19 0.97 18.40
C HIS A 14 -15.69 0.60 18.32
N ILE A 15 -15.10 0.59 17.11
CA ILE A 15 -13.67 0.28 16.90
C ILE A 15 -12.81 1.36 17.54
N VAL A 16 -13.12 2.64 17.31
CA VAL A 16 -12.38 3.76 17.87
C VAL A 16 -12.40 3.71 19.40
N ASP A 17 -13.58 3.49 19.99
CA ASP A 17 -13.75 3.42 21.44
C ASP A 17 -13.07 2.19 22.06
N ALA A 18 -13.09 1.05 21.37
CA ALA A 18 -12.38 -0.15 21.81
C ALA A 18 -10.86 0.07 21.85
N ILE A 19 -10.31 0.73 20.82
CA ILE A 19 -8.87 1.07 20.78
C ILE A 19 -8.53 2.05 21.88
N LYS A 20 -9.32 3.12 22.07
CA LYS A 20 -9.09 4.11 23.13
C LYS A 20 -9.11 3.49 24.52
N ARG A 21 -10.15 2.70 24.83
CA ARG A 21 -10.25 2.00 26.12
C ARG A 21 -9.03 1.12 26.39
N LYS A 22 -8.67 0.26 25.41
CA LYS A 22 -7.53 -0.62 25.55
C LYS A 22 -6.21 0.13 25.72
N SER A 23 -6.04 1.25 25.02
CA SER A 23 -4.87 2.10 25.16
C SER A 23 -4.80 2.76 26.55
N THR A 24 -5.93 3.22 27.07
CA THR A 24 -6.02 3.77 28.43
C THR A 24 -5.68 2.73 29.49
N ASP A 25 -6.20 1.49 29.36
CA ASP A 25 -5.87 0.38 30.27
C ASP A 25 -4.37 0.08 30.32
N MET A 26 -3.68 0.32 29.19
CA MET A 26 -2.22 0.11 29.04
C MET A 26 -1.41 1.38 29.31
N ASN A 27 -2.03 2.47 29.69
CA ASN A 27 -1.42 3.79 29.90
C ASN A 27 -0.72 4.34 28.64
N TYR A 28 -1.31 4.12 27.46
CA TYR A 28 -0.84 4.64 26.18
C TYR A 28 -1.64 5.87 25.74
N GLU A 29 -0.96 6.85 25.16
CA GLU A 29 -1.61 8.00 24.53
C GLU A 29 -2.21 7.59 23.18
N THR A 30 -3.41 8.11 22.88
CA THR A 30 -4.07 7.86 21.59
C THR A 30 -4.44 9.17 20.93
N ARG A 31 -4.10 9.33 19.65
CA ARG A 31 -4.53 10.46 18.80
C ARG A 31 -5.31 9.95 17.60
N THR A 32 -6.42 10.60 17.30
CA THR A 32 -7.29 10.24 16.18
C THR A 32 -7.40 11.42 15.20
N TYR A 33 -7.14 11.16 13.93
CA TYR A 33 -7.28 12.13 12.83
C TYR A 33 -8.20 11.55 11.77
N MET A 34 -9.14 12.34 11.30
CA MET A 34 -10.11 11.94 10.30
C MET A 34 -10.05 12.90 9.10
N ASN A 35 -10.14 12.35 7.90
CA ASN A 35 -10.40 13.08 6.67
C ASN A 35 -11.53 12.39 5.89
N ASN A 36 -11.83 12.84 4.67
CA ASN A 36 -12.93 12.31 3.86
C ASN A 36 -12.79 10.83 3.47
N ASN A 37 -11.60 10.24 3.58
CA ASN A 37 -11.29 8.90 3.08
C ASN A 37 -10.89 7.91 4.16
N VAL A 38 -10.39 8.40 5.30
CA VAL A 38 -9.79 7.52 6.32
C VAL A 38 -9.84 8.15 7.71
N VAL A 39 -10.05 7.31 8.72
CA VAL A 39 -9.75 7.61 10.12
C VAL A 39 -8.43 6.97 10.47
N ASN A 40 -7.46 7.78 10.90
CA ASN A 40 -6.17 7.33 11.40
C ASN A 40 -6.18 7.40 12.91
N ILE A 41 -5.84 6.29 13.56
CA ILE A 41 -5.70 6.19 15.01
C ILE A 41 -4.25 5.85 15.29
N TYR A 42 -3.57 6.71 16.00
CA TYR A 42 -2.18 6.51 16.44
C TYR A 42 -2.19 6.18 17.92
N VAL A 43 -1.58 5.07 18.29
CA VAL A 43 -1.36 4.66 19.67
C VAL A 43 0.13 4.77 19.96
N PHE A 44 0.49 5.59 20.94
CA PHE A 44 1.86 5.88 21.31
C PHE A 44 2.25 5.01 22.50
N ASP A 45 3.02 3.98 22.22
CA ASP A 45 3.74 3.18 23.22
C ASP A 45 5.14 3.77 23.41
N THR A 46 5.79 3.47 24.51
CA THR A 46 7.15 3.94 24.84
C THR A 46 8.22 3.58 23.80
N ARG A 47 8.00 2.53 23.02
CA ARG A 47 8.98 1.99 22.04
C ARG A 47 8.58 2.19 20.59
N LYS A 48 7.29 2.37 20.30
CA LYS A 48 6.80 2.42 18.92
C LYS A 48 5.46 3.15 18.82
N ILE A 49 5.17 3.63 17.63
CA ILE A 49 3.87 4.16 17.28
C ILE A 49 3.12 3.09 16.47
N LEU A 50 1.97 2.68 16.95
CA LEU A 50 1.05 1.82 16.21
C LEU A 50 0.06 2.70 15.47
N GLN A 51 -0.17 2.43 14.19
CA GLN A 51 -1.15 3.12 13.37
C GLN A 51 -2.23 2.14 12.94
N VAL A 52 -3.47 2.46 13.24
CA VAL A 52 -4.66 1.79 12.70
C VAL A 52 -5.36 2.74 11.76
N GLN A 53 -5.73 2.26 10.57
CA GLN A 53 -6.45 3.04 9.57
C GLN A 53 -7.81 2.39 9.31
N ILE A 54 -8.89 3.16 9.48
CA ILE A 54 -10.24 2.76 9.08
C ILE A 54 -10.54 3.47 7.77
N ILE A 55 -10.67 2.69 6.69
CA ILE A 55 -10.98 3.23 5.36
C ILE A 55 -12.47 3.53 5.27
N LEU A 56 -12.80 4.78 4.96
CA LEU A 56 -14.18 5.30 4.90
C LEU A 56 -14.84 5.04 3.53
N ARG A 57 -14.60 3.88 2.96
CA ARG A 57 -15.25 3.44 1.72
C ARG A 57 -16.10 2.21 1.99
N LEU A 58 -17.36 2.27 1.58
CA LEU A 58 -18.26 1.15 1.70
C LEU A 58 -18.04 0.16 0.55
N TYR A 59 -18.01 -1.11 0.89
CA TYR A 59 -17.91 -2.22 -0.05
C TYR A 59 -19.01 -3.22 0.24
N GLU A 60 -19.66 -3.72 -0.78
CA GLU A 60 -20.71 -4.72 -0.64
C GLU A 60 -20.17 -6.06 -0.14
N THR A 61 -19.03 -6.48 -0.67
CA THR A 61 -18.43 -7.78 -0.37
C THR A 61 -16.94 -7.67 -0.05
N LEU A 62 -16.40 -8.67 0.64
CA LEU A 62 -14.95 -8.80 0.87
C LEU A 62 -14.19 -8.90 -0.47
N THR A 63 -14.77 -9.57 -1.46
CA THR A 63 -14.17 -9.67 -2.80
C THR A 63 -13.98 -8.29 -3.42
N HIS A 64 -14.96 -7.39 -3.31
CA HIS A 64 -14.85 -6.01 -3.81
C HIS A 64 -13.71 -5.25 -3.12
N VAL A 65 -13.51 -5.46 -1.81
CA VAL A 65 -12.35 -4.89 -1.09
C VAL A 65 -11.04 -5.37 -1.69
N LEU A 66 -10.87 -6.69 -1.81
CA LEU A 66 -9.61 -7.29 -2.21
C LEU A 66 -9.27 -7.05 -3.69
N VAL A 67 -10.26 -7.12 -4.57
CA VAL A 67 -10.08 -6.84 -6.01
C VAL A 67 -9.80 -5.36 -6.25
N GLY A 68 -10.32 -4.48 -5.40
CA GLY A 68 -10.11 -3.02 -5.49
C GLY A 68 -8.69 -2.54 -5.20
N PHE A 69 -7.81 -3.37 -4.63
CA PHE A 69 -6.41 -3.02 -4.47
C PHE A 69 -5.68 -3.07 -5.81
N ASP A 70 -4.83 -2.11 -6.06
CA ASP A 70 -4.05 -1.99 -7.28
C ASP A 70 -2.73 -2.78 -7.24
N VAL A 71 -2.10 -2.90 -6.07
CA VAL A 71 -0.86 -3.66 -5.87
C VAL A 71 -1.18 -5.09 -5.41
N ASP A 72 -0.60 -6.09 -6.07
CA ASP A 72 -0.98 -7.49 -5.89
C ASP A 72 -0.77 -8.01 -4.46
N CYS A 73 0.36 -7.70 -3.82
CA CYS A 73 0.64 -8.13 -2.47
C CYS A 73 -0.31 -7.55 -1.41
N CYS A 74 -1.10 -6.53 -1.75
CA CYS A 74 -2.12 -5.96 -0.89
C CYS A 74 -3.46 -6.71 -0.94
N CYS A 75 -3.64 -7.62 -1.91
CA CYS A 75 -4.91 -8.32 -2.16
C CYS A 75 -5.11 -9.51 -1.21
N VAL A 76 -4.86 -9.29 0.07
CA VAL A 76 -5.04 -10.25 1.16
C VAL A 76 -5.72 -9.55 2.34
N GLY A 77 -6.58 -10.25 3.02
CA GLY A 77 -7.28 -9.77 4.21
C GLY A 77 -7.44 -10.87 5.25
N PHE A 78 -7.78 -10.46 6.46
CA PHE A 78 -8.15 -11.35 7.56
C PHE A 78 -9.53 -10.91 8.08
N ASP A 79 -10.48 -11.83 8.11
CA ASP A 79 -11.86 -11.53 8.50
C ASP A 79 -12.15 -11.76 10.00
N GLY A 80 -11.11 -12.09 10.77
CA GLY A 80 -11.18 -12.46 12.17
C GLY A 80 -11.06 -13.97 12.38
N LYS A 81 -11.22 -14.80 11.34
CA LYS A 81 -11.15 -16.25 11.38
C LYS A 81 -10.26 -16.84 10.28
N TYR A 82 -10.40 -16.35 9.07
CA TYR A 82 -9.70 -16.85 7.89
C TYR A 82 -8.86 -15.76 7.22
N ILE A 83 -7.74 -16.18 6.63
CA ILE A 83 -6.99 -15.36 5.68
C ILE A 83 -7.61 -15.57 4.31
N VAL A 84 -8.05 -14.48 3.68
CA VAL A 84 -8.68 -14.47 2.36
C VAL A 84 -7.80 -13.68 1.41
N THR A 85 -7.57 -14.21 0.22
CA THR A 85 -6.76 -13.55 -0.80
C THR A 85 -7.31 -13.79 -2.20
N THR A 86 -6.99 -12.90 -3.11
CA THR A 86 -7.22 -13.13 -4.54
C THR A 86 -6.10 -14.02 -5.12
N GLN A 87 -6.33 -14.61 -6.31
CA GLN A 87 -5.30 -15.41 -6.96
C GLN A 87 -3.99 -14.62 -7.21
N ARG A 88 -4.11 -13.35 -7.61
CA ARG A 88 -2.94 -12.47 -7.81
C ARG A 88 -2.24 -12.14 -6.50
N GLY A 89 -3.00 -11.92 -5.42
CA GLY A 89 -2.45 -11.71 -4.09
C GLY A 89 -1.69 -12.93 -3.58
N PHE A 90 -2.27 -14.13 -3.73
CA PHE A 90 -1.61 -15.37 -3.36
C PHE A 90 -0.30 -15.57 -4.13
N LYS A 91 -0.30 -15.38 -5.44
CA LYS A 91 0.92 -15.49 -6.28
C LYS A 91 1.97 -14.47 -5.85
N SER A 92 1.55 -13.22 -5.62
CA SER A 92 2.45 -12.15 -5.19
C SER A 92 3.13 -12.48 -3.86
N LEU A 93 2.37 -12.94 -2.87
CA LEU A 93 2.92 -13.31 -1.56
C LEU A 93 3.84 -14.53 -1.63
N LYS A 94 3.47 -15.54 -2.45
CA LYS A 94 4.24 -16.77 -2.61
C LYS A 94 5.59 -16.54 -3.30
N TYR A 95 5.60 -15.74 -4.35
CA TYR A 95 6.78 -15.53 -5.21
C TYR A 95 7.50 -14.22 -4.92
N ARG A 96 6.97 -13.37 -4.05
CA ARG A 96 7.51 -12.04 -3.74
C ARG A 96 7.54 -11.12 -4.96
N ILE A 97 6.52 -11.16 -5.80
CA ILE A 97 6.42 -10.44 -7.06
C ILE A 97 5.11 -9.65 -7.12
N ASN A 98 5.15 -8.39 -7.54
CA ASN A 98 3.99 -7.62 -7.96
C ASN A 98 4.02 -7.41 -9.47
N VAL A 99 2.92 -7.67 -10.15
CA VAL A 99 2.79 -7.40 -11.58
C VAL A 99 2.21 -6.02 -11.78
N ALA A 100 3.01 -5.10 -12.34
CA ALA A 100 2.54 -3.76 -12.69
C ALA A 100 1.64 -3.84 -13.93
N SER A 101 0.41 -3.32 -13.80
CA SER A 101 -0.56 -3.29 -14.88
C SER A 101 -1.16 -1.91 -15.06
N ILE A 102 -1.22 -1.45 -16.32
CA ILE A 102 -1.76 -0.14 -16.66
C ILE A 102 -3.26 -0.01 -16.32
N HIS A 103 -3.99 -1.11 -16.38
CA HIS A 103 -5.42 -1.16 -16.08
C HIS A 103 -5.74 -0.95 -14.59
N ARG A 104 -4.76 -1.12 -13.71
CA ARG A 104 -4.90 -0.92 -12.26
C ARG A 104 -4.27 0.37 -11.76
N ARG A 105 -3.73 1.16 -12.66
CA ARG A 105 -2.99 2.38 -12.31
C ARG A 105 -3.89 3.44 -11.68
N SER A 106 -3.55 3.83 -10.48
CA SER A 106 -4.14 4.95 -9.73
C SER A 106 -3.10 6.08 -9.56
N PRO A 107 -3.46 7.27 -9.12
CA PRO A 107 -2.52 8.41 -9.04
C PRO A 107 -1.23 8.17 -8.25
N SER A 108 -1.22 7.25 -7.30
CA SER A 108 -0.04 6.91 -6.48
C SER A 108 0.42 5.47 -6.65
N TYR A 109 0.06 4.83 -7.77
CA TYR A 109 0.33 3.41 -8.03
C TYR A 109 1.82 3.08 -8.00
N GLU A 110 2.62 3.80 -8.78
CA GLU A 110 4.06 3.58 -8.89
C GLU A 110 4.79 3.81 -7.57
N ASN A 111 4.38 4.82 -6.80
CA ASN A 111 4.93 5.06 -5.45
C ASN A 111 4.66 3.89 -4.50
N ARG A 112 3.51 3.20 -4.66
CA ARG A 112 3.21 1.99 -3.90
C ARG A 112 4.02 0.79 -4.38
N LEU A 113 4.19 0.61 -5.68
CA LEU A 113 5.05 -0.44 -6.23
C LEU A 113 6.49 -0.29 -5.70
N ILE A 114 7.05 0.91 -5.74
CA ILE A 114 8.37 1.22 -5.16
C ILE A 114 8.40 0.89 -3.65
N LYS A 115 7.39 1.33 -2.90
CA LYS A 115 7.29 1.04 -1.47
C LYS A 115 7.35 -0.46 -1.18
N TYR A 116 6.69 -1.29 -1.99
CA TYR A 116 6.70 -2.73 -1.80
C TYR A 116 7.95 -3.39 -2.37
N SER A 117 8.57 -2.84 -3.40
CA SER A 117 9.89 -3.25 -3.87
C SER A 117 10.94 -3.10 -2.75
N LEU A 118 10.94 -1.98 -2.05
CA LEU A 118 11.80 -1.76 -0.87
C LEU A 118 11.52 -2.73 0.31
N ARG A 119 10.38 -3.43 0.28
CA ARG A 119 10.01 -4.48 1.24
C ARG A 119 10.32 -5.89 0.72
N GLY A 120 11.03 -5.99 -0.41
CA GLY A 120 11.48 -7.24 -1.00
C GLY A 120 10.45 -7.91 -1.91
N PHE A 121 9.58 -7.14 -2.57
CA PHE A 121 8.73 -7.63 -3.65
C PHE A 121 9.28 -7.11 -4.97
N ASP A 122 9.69 -7.99 -5.86
CA ASP A 122 10.06 -7.61 -7.20
C ASP A 122 8.86 -7.04 -7.96
N VAL A 123 9.12 -6.13 -8.88
CA VAL A 123 8.09 -5.55 -9.75
C VAL A 123 8.35 -6.02 -11.18
N ILE A 124 7.35 -6.71 -11.74
CA ILE A 124 7.36 -7.13 -13.15
C ILE A 124 6.34 -6.28 -13.89
N THR A 125 6.73 -5.74 -15.04
CA THR A 125 5.85 -5.00 -15.93
C THR A 125 5.18 -5.92 -16.95
N ASP A 126 3.93 -5.67 -17.28
CA ASP A 126 3.29 -6.28 -18.44
C ASP A 126 3.67 -5.53 -19.73
N PHE A 127 3.47 -6.18 -20.88
CA PHE A 127 3.84 -5.61 -22.18
C PHE A 127 3.17 -4.26 -22.47
N GLU A 128 1.92 -4.07 -22.07
CA GLU A 128 1.21 -2.80 -22.26
C GLU A 128 1.76 -1.70 -21.37
N TYR A 129 2.15 -2.06 -20.16
CA TYR A 129 2.81 -1.15 -19.23
C TYR A 129 4.14 -0.69 -19.80
N GLU A 130 4.98 -1.60 -20.28
CA GLU A 130 6.28 -1.30 -20.90
C GLU A 130 6.14 -0.40 -22.13
N LYS A 131 5.19 -0.68 -23.01
CA LYS A 131 4.94 0.12 -24.20
C LYS A 131 4.54 1.56 -23.88
N LYS A 132 3.77 1.77 -22.80
CA LYS A 132 3.38 3.10 -22.33
C LYS A 132 4.50 3.79 -21.57
N TYR A 133 5.32 3.03 -20.91
CA TYR A 133 6.52 3.42 -20.20
C TYR A 133 7.50 4.16 -21.12
N ASN A 134 7.89 3.51 -22.22
CA ASN A 134 8.77 4.11 -23.21
C ASN A 134 8.24 5.44 -23.74
N LYS A 135 6.93 5.58 -23.90
CA LYS A 135 6.29 6.83 -24.32
C LYS A 135 6.34 7.94 -23.28
N MET A 136 6.15 7.58 -21.99
CA MET A 136 6.10 8.57 -20.90
C MET A 136 7.48 9.00 -20.42
N PHE A 137 8.51 8.17 -20.59
CA PHE A 137 9.88 8.51 -20.23
C PHE A 137 10.40 9.74 -20.98
N PHE A 138 10.03 9.87 -22.25
CA PHE A 138 10.40 11.02 -23.08
C PHE A 138 9.52 12.26 -22.87
N MET A 139 8.40 12.15 -22.13
CA MET A 139 7.41 13.22 -21.99
C MET A 139 7.29 13.79 -20.58
N SER A 140 7.97 13.25 -19.58
CA SER A 140 7.71 13.62 -18.20
C SER A 140 8.83 14.37 -17.52
N SER A 141 8.44 15.38 -16.74
CA SER A 141 9.30 16.03 -15.75
C SER A 141 9.68 15.04 -14.62
N ASN A 142 10.87 15.21 -14.07
CA ASN A 142 11.58 14.33 -13.14
C ASN A 142 10.87 13.93 -11.83
N ASN A 143 9.56 14.14 -11.68
CA ASN A 143 8.88 13.98 -10.40
C ASN A 143 7.66 13.03 -10.40
N ASN A 144 7.36 12.31 -11.47
CA ASN A 144 6.24 11.39 -11.43
C ASN A 144 6.68 10.00 -10.92
N GLY A 145 5.75 9.29 -10.28
CA GLY A 145 6.02 7.96 -9.72
C GLY A 145 6.47 6.93 -10.77
N PHE A 146 6.13 7.16 -12.01
CA PHE A 146 6.48 6.33 -13.15
C PHE A 146 7.98 6.39 -13.48
N THR A 147 8.55 7.59 -13.53
CA THR A 147 9.98 7.81 -13.72
C THR A 147 10.78 7.12 -12.60
N ARG A 148 10.31 7.25 -11.35
CA ARG A 148 10.95 6.61 -10.20
C ARG A 148 10.93 5.08 -10.27
N LEU A 149 9.87 4.49 -10.79
CA LEU A 149 9.77 3.04 -10.94
C LEU A 149 10.77 2.56 -12.01
N LEU A 150 10.88 3.28 -13.13
CA LEU A 150 11.85 2.99 -14.18
C LEU A 150 13.29 3.11 -13.69
N GLU A 151 13.60 4.18 -12.98
CA GLU A 151 14.92 4.38 -12.38
C GLU A 151 15.28 3.23 -11.43
N GLN A 152 14.32 2.77 -10.62
CA GLN A 152 14.51 1.62 -9.74
C GLN A 152 14.78 0.34 -10.51
N GLU A 153 14.07 0.12 -11.61
CA GLU A 153 14.28 -1.04 -12.48
C GLU A 153 15.67 -1.01 -13.13
N LEU A 154 16.09 0.15 -13.62
CA LEU A 154 17.41 0.35 -14.20
C LEU A 154 18.54 0.14 -13.17
N ILE A 155 18.31 0.53 -11.91
CA ILE A 155 19.23 0.27 -10.80
C ILE A 155 19.31 -1.23 -10.51
N ASN A 156 18.15 -1.90 -10.40
CA ASN A 156 18.10 -3.34 -10.12
C ASN A 156 18.75 -4.18 -11.23
N ASN A 157 18.66 -3.73 -12.48
CA ASN A 157 19.31 -4.37 -13.63
C ASN A 157 20.78 -3.99 -13.81
N GLY A 158 21.36 -3.20 -12.90
CA GLY A 158 22.76 -2.76 -12.98
C GLY A 158 23.07 -1.75 -14.09
N GLN A 159 22.05 -1.20 -14.74
CA GLN A 159 22.18 -0.24 -15.85
C GLN A 159 22.36 1.20 -15.37
N LEU A 160 21.98 1.50 -14.13
CA LEU A 160 22.24 2.77 -13.46
C LEU A 160 22.96 2.56 -12.14
N LYS A 161 24.09 3.27 -11.96
CA LYS A 161 24.78 3.31 -10.67
C LYS A 161 24.19 4.45 -9.82
N ASN A 162 23.49 4.09 -8.75
CA ASN A 162 23.11 4.97 -7.62
C ASN A 162 22.66 6.38 -8.01
N VAL A 163 21.40 6.54 -8.35
CA VAL A 163 20.78 7.87 -8.38
C VAL A 163 20.38 8.25 -6.95
N VAL A 164 21.06 9.27 -6.40
CA VAL A 164 20.69 9.85 -5.11
C VAL A 164 19.43 10.68 -5.31
N PHE A 165 18.28 10.15 -4.89
CA PHE A 165 17.07 10.95 -4.80
C PHE A 165 17.21 11.96 -3.66
N SER A 166 17.30 13.23 -3.98
CA SER A 166 17.12 14.31 -3.01
C SER A 166 15.67 14.24 -2.51
N ASN A 167 15.52 13.84 -1.29
CA ASN A 167 14.35 13.72 -0.42
C ASN A 167 13.83 12.27 -0.21
N THR A 168 14.40 11.65 0.82
CA THR A 168 13.81 10.67 1.74
C THR A 168 13.66 9.20 1.32
N LEU A 169 14.43 8.67 0.40
CA LEU A 169 14.53 7.20 0.28
C LEU A 169 16.01 6.79 0.13
N ARG A 170 16.65 6.46 1.24
CA ARG A 170 17.91 5.71 1.21
C ARG A 170 17.62 4.28 0.78
N LEU A 171 17.98 3.93 -0.43
CA LEU A 171 18.01 2.55 -0.90
C LEU A 171 19.10 1.79 -0.12
N ARG A 172 18.74 0.70 0.53
CA ARG A 172 19.73 -0.23 1.08
C ARG A 172 20.45 -0.90 -0.08
N GLN A 173 21.77 -0.75 -0.15
CA GLN A 173 22.60 -1.62 -0.97
C GLN A 173 22.48 -3.04 -0.43
N THR A 174 22.03 -3.97 -1.26
CA THR A 174 22.29 -5.39 -1.03
C THR A 174 23.74 -5.62 -1.43
N SER A 175 24.63 -5.70 -0.44
CA SER A 175 25.95 -6.26 -0.63
C SER A 175 25.80 -7.74 -1.00
N SER A 176 26.26 -8.10 -2.16
CA SER A 176 26.55 -9.47 -2.59
C SER A 176 27.45 -10.20 -1.61
#